data_3dc3a4f4f9a8f85d41f3b08c29ee78ac
#
_entry.id   3dc3a4f4f9a8f85d41f3b08c29ee78ac
#
_cell.length_a   1.000
_cell.length_b   1.000
_cell.length_c   1.000
_cell.angle_alpha   90.00
_cell.angle_beta   90.00
_cell.angle_gamma   90.00
#
_symmetry.space_group_name_H-M   'P 1'
#
loop_
_entity.id
_entity.type
_entity.pdbx_description
1 polymer ?
#
loop_
_entity_poly.entity_id
_entity_poly.type
_entity_poly.pdbx_seq_one_letter_code
_entity_poly.pdbx_strand_id
1 'polypeptide(L)'
;MNKTLVIAAAGSGKTWGLCNHAIKNLTDKKILLITYTNQGKRALEEELKKQNKGVLHSKIRIMTWYTFLLLECIKPYQSYIVKYNSIRTISFDESYGQVNYYPAGNYRRYITNENNIRSNQASELAYYLNDTSNGKVISRLEEVYSYIYIDEVQDLSGWDLNFVDTLLSSNLGVYLVGDPKQSTYKTNTSTKNKNKSGRKLLEFFVDLIDEKQ
;
A
#
# COMPACT_ATOMS: atom_id res chain seq x y z
N MET A 1 -5.03 -11.06 -13.93
CA MET A 1 -5.97 -9.89 -13.80
C MET A 1 -5.26 -8.62 -14.26
N ASN A 2 -6.02 -7.56 -14.68
CA ASN A 2 -5.43 -6.34 -15.23
C ASN A 2 -4.57 -5.59 -14.23
N LYS A 3 -3.41 -5.13 -14.71
CA LYS A 3 -2.54 -4.16 -14.05
C LYS A 3 -2.67 -2.84 -14.80
N THR A 4 -3.00 -1.77 -14.12
CA THR A 4 -3.28 -0.48 -14.76
C THR A 4 -2.60 0.65 -14.00
N LEU A 5 -1.93 1.54 -14.70
CA LEU A 5 -1.45 2.81 -14.17
C LEU A 5 -2.18 3.96 -14.87
N VAL A 6 -2.79 4.84 -14.11
CA VAL A 6 -3.40 6.09 -14.59
C VAL A 6 -2.56 7.26 -14.12
N ILE A 7 -2.02 7.98 -15.10
CA ILE A 7 -1.28 9.22 -14.85
C ILE A 7 -2.19 10.39 -15.19
N ALA A 8 -2.50 11.19 -14.18
CA ALA A 8 -3.45 12.29 -14.36
C ALA A 8 -3.12 13.47 -13.44
N ALA A 9 -3.25 14.69 -13.95
CA ALA A 9 -2.97 15.91 -13.20
C ALA A 9 -4.01 16.18 -12.11
N ALA A 10 -3.69 17.05 -11.15
CA ALA A 10 -4.65 17.54 -10.17
C ALA A 10 -5.90 18.13 -10.86
N GLY A 11 -7.07 17.88 -10.29
CA GLY A 11 -8.34 18.37 -10.84
C GLY A 11 -8.85 17.64 -12.08
N SER A 12 -8.14 16.64 -12.61
CA SER A 12 -8.56 15.86 -13.80
C SER A 12 -9.65 14.82 -13.52
N GLY A 13 -10.18 14.76 -12.31
CA GLY A 13 -11.17 13.74 -11.94
C GLY A 13 -10.58 12.37 -11.54
N LYS A 14 -9.31 12.30 -11.11
CA LYS A 14 -8.65 11.05 -10.69
C LYS A 14 -9.49 10.24 -9.71
N THR A 15 -9.92 10.87 -8.62
CA THR A 15 -10.72 10.23 -7.57
C THR A 15 -12.05 9.72 -8.11
N TRP A 16 -12.71 10.51 -8.96
CA TRP A 16 -13.95 10.09 -9.64
C TRP A 16 -13.72 8.87 -10.52
N GLY A 17 -12.69 8.92 -11.36
CA GLY A 17 -12.34 7.81 -12.28
C GLY A 17 -11.99 6.52 -11.54
N LEU A 18 -11.18 6.61 -10.47
CA LEU A 18 -10.82 5.49 -9.61
C LEU A 18 -12.07 4.86 -8.95
N CYS A 19 -12.94 5.68 -8.37
CA CYS A 19 -14.18 5.20 -7.73
C CYS A 19 -15.15 4.57 -8.74
N ASN A 20 -15.31 5.17 -9.91
CA ASN A 20 -16.15 4.62 -10.97
C ASN A 20 -15.63 3.27 -11.47
N HIS A 21 -14.32 3.17 -11.70
CA HIS A 21 -13.70 1.91 -12.09
C HIS A 21 -13.87 0.83 -11.00
N ALA A 22 -13.72 1.19 -9.72
CA ALA A 22 -13.93 0.27 -8.61
C ALA A 22 -15.39 -0.24 -8.55
N ILE A 23 -16.38 0.64 -8.70
CA ILE A 23 -17.79 0.23 -8.69
C ILE A 23 -18.13 -0.69 -9.88
N LYS A 24 -17.59 -0.41 -11.06
CA LYS A 24 -17.82 -1.23 -12.26
C LYS A 24 -17.17 -2.62 -12.21
N ASN A 25 -16.12 -2.80 -11.39
CA ASN A 25 -15.39 -4.05 -11.24
C ASN A 25 -15.75 -4.82 -9.96
N LEU A 26 -16.89 -4.55 -9.35
CA LEU A 26 -17.40 -5.32 -8.22
C LEU A 26 -17.63 -6.78 -8.62
N THR A 27 -17.14 -7.68 -7.78
CA THR A 27 -17.25 -9.12 -7.93
C THR A 27 -17.77 -9.76 -6.63
N ASP A 28 -17.66 -11.06 -6.49
CA ASP A 28 -17.96 -11.73 -5.23
C ASP A 28 -16.92 -11.47 -4.15
N LYS A 29 -15.68 -11.18 -4.51
CA LYS A 29 -14.63 -10.74 -3.59
C LYS A 29 -14.75 -9.26 -3.27
N LYS A 30 -14.06 -8.84 -2.22
CA LYS A 30 -13.95 -7.42 -1.86
C LYS A 30 -13.02 -6.67 -2.79
N ILE A 31 -13.20 -5.35 -2.81
CA ILE A 31 -12.29 -4.40 -3.44
C ILE A 31 -11.67 -3.54 -2.34
N LEU A 32 -10.37 -3.31 -2.43
CA LEU A 32 -9.64 -2.46 -1.49
C LEU A 32 -9.15 -1.19 -2.20
N LEU A 33 -9.53 -0.03 -1.67
CA LEU A 33 -8.98 1.27 -2.06
C LEU A 33 -8.01 1.73 -1.00
N ILE A 34 -6.81 2.12 -1.42
CA ILE A 34 -5.73 2.57 -0.56
C ILE A 34 -5.35 3.99 -0.95
N THR A 35 -5.22 4.85 0.04
CA THR A 35 -4.68 6.20 -0.10
C THR A 35 -3.67 6.47 1.01
N TYR A 36 -2.94 7.56 0.92
CA TYR A 36 -1.89 7.86 1.88
C TYR A 36 -2.39 8.52 3.16
N THR A 37 -3.43 9.36 3.05
CA THR A 37 -3.90 10.22 4.14
C THR A 37 -5.32 9.91 4.59
N ASN A 38 -5.65 10.29 5.83
CA ASN A 38 -7.04 10.23 6.32
C ASN A 38 -7.97 11.18 5.54
N GLN A 39 -7.45 12.29 5.02
CA GLN A 39 -8.22 13.19 4.17
C GLN A 39 -8.55 12.52 2.82
N GLY A 40 -7.58 11.87 2.17
CA GLY A 40 -7.79 11.09 0.96
C GLY A 40 -8.80 9.96 1.18
N LYS A 41 -8.73 9.26 2.34
CA LYS A 41 -9.72 8.24 2.70
C LYS A 41 -11.14 8.79 2.77
N ARG A 42 -11.34 9.97 3.39
CA ARG A 42 -12.66 10.63 3.45
C ARG A 42 -13.15 11.04 2.06
N ALA A 43 -12.27 11.61 1.24
CA ALA A 43 -12.60 12.01 -0.13
C ALA A 43 -13.04 10.82 -1.00
N LEU A 44 -12.33 9.68 -0.92
CA LEU A 44 -12.72 8.44 -1.59
C LEU A 44 -14.07 7.91 -1.09
N GLU A 45 -14.32 7.95 0.22
CA GLU A 45 -15.57 7.51 0.81
C GLU A 45 -16.76 8.36 0.36
N GLU A 46 -16.61 9.68 0.36
CA GLU A 46 -17.63 10.63 -0.10
C GLU A 46 -17.92 10.43 -1.60
N GLU A 47 -16.88 10.30 -2.42
CA GLU A 47 -17.06 10.10 -3.86
C GLU A 47 -17.73 8.76 -4.17
N LEU A 48 -17.37 7.67 -3.49
CA LEU A 48 -18.01 6.37 -3.64
C LEU A 48 -19.50 6.41 -3.24
N LYS A 49 -19.82 7.08 -2.13
CA LYS A 49 -21.22 7.28 -1.70
C LYS A 49 -22.00 8.08 -2.74
N LYS A 50 -21.42 9.16 -3.27
CA LYS A 50 -22.04 9.99 -4.29
C LYS A 50 -22.36 9.19 -5.55
N GLN A 51 -21.44 8.35 -6.01
CA GLN A 51 -21.65 7.50 -7.19
C GLN A 51 -22.58 6.31 -6.94
N ASN A 52 -22.76 5.88 -5.69
CA ASN A 52 -23.58 4.73 -5.31
C ASN A 52 -24.81 5.15 -4.47
N LYS A 53 -25.56 6.14 -4.91
CA LYS A 53 -26.84 6.56 -4.30
C LYS A 53 -26.77 6.87 -2.80
N GLY A 54 -25.67 7.43 -2.33
CA GLY A 54 -25.45 7.84 -0.94
C GLY A 54 -24.94 6.75 0.00
N VAL A 55 -24.71 5.53 -0.48
CA VAL A 55 -24.31 4.39 0.36
C VAL A 55 -22.94 3.85 -0.07
N LEU A 56 -22.06 3.57 0.89
CA LEU A 56 -20.84 2.83 0.62
C LEU A 56 -21.17 1.34 0.42
N HIS A 57 -20.75 0.78 -0.71
CA HIS A 57 -20.98 -0.62 -1.02
C HIS A 57 -20.24 -1.54 -0.03
N SER A 58 -20.91 -2.57 0.51
CA SER A 58 -20.39 -3.46 1.56
C SER A 58 -19.12 -4.23 1.18
N LYS A 59 -18.91 -4.46 -0.11
CA LYS A 59 -17.70 -5.12 -0.65
C LYS A 59 -16.53 -4.16 -0.87
N ILE A 60 -16.72 -2.85 -0.71
CA ILE A 60 -15.64 -1.87 -0.84
C ILE A 60 -15.07 -1.56 0.55
N ARG A 61 -13.75 -1.68 0.67
CA ARG A 61 -12.97 -1.25 1.84
C ARG A 61 -12.05 -0.11 1.45
N ILE A 62 -11.90 0.87 2.34
CA ILE A 62 -11.00 2.00 2.14
C ILE A 62 -10.05 2.05 3.34
N MET A 63 -8.76 2.08 3.07
CA MET A 63 -7.70 2.14 4.08
C MET A 63 -6.64 3.17 3.74
N THR A 64 -5.93 3.66 4.73
CA THR A 64 -4.64 4.31 4.48
C THR A 64 -3.57 3.25 4.22
N TRP A 65 -2.47 3.62 3.54
CA TRP A 65 -1.34 2.74 3.26
C TRP A 65 -0.84 2.02 4.52
N TYR A 66 -0.61 2.78 5.58
CA TYR A 66 -0.16 2.21 6.85
C TYR A 66 -1.19 1.30 7.53
N THR A 67 -2.48 1.63 7.44
CA THR A 67 -3.54 0.76 7.96
C THR A 67 -3.61 -0.56 7.18
N PHE A 68 -3.46 -0.51 5.85
CA PHE A 68 -3.38 -1.68 5.01
C PHE A 68 -2.18 -2.57 5.38
N LEU A 69 -0.98 -1.99 5.46
CA LEU A 69 0.21 -2.76 5.87
C LEU A 69 0.01 -3.41 7.24
N LEU A 70 -0.49 -2.66 8.23
CA LEU A 70 -0.68 -3.15 9.58
C LEU A 70 -1.69 -4.29 9.65
N LEU A 71 -2.91 -4.08 9.11
CA LEU A 71 -4.05 -4.98 9.34
C LEU A 71 -4.10 -6.15 8.35
N GLU A 72 -3.68 -5.93 7.12
CA GLU A 72 -3.80 -6.95 6.08
C GLU A 72 -2.48 -7.71 5.85
N CYS A 73 -1.32 -7.06 6.08
CA CYS A 73 -0.03 -7.64 5.72
C CYS A 73 0.79 -8.09 6.94
N ILE A 74 0.74 -7.35 8.05
CA ILE A 74 1.67 -7.59 9.17
C ILE A 74 0.98 -8.36 10.32
N LYS A 75 -0.11 -7.85 10.88
CA LYS A 75 -0.77 -8.48 12.04
C LYS A 75 -1.14 -9.95 11.83
N PRO A 76 -1.68 -10.38 10.68
CA PRO A 76 -1.99 -11.79 10.46
C PRO A 76 -0.76 -12.71 10.49
N TYR A 77 0.43 -12.16 10.24
CA TYR A 77 1.69 -12.89 10.14
C TYR A 77 2.72 -12.49 11.19
N GLN A 78 2.33 -11.74 12.21
CA GLN A 78 3.25 -11.24 13.23
C GLN A 78 4.02 -12.33 14.00
N SER A 79 3.48 -13.55 14.09
CA SER A 79 4.13 -14.69 14.72
C SER A 79 5.44 -15.11 14.07
N TYR A 80 5.68 -14.72 12.81
CA TYR A 80 6.96 -14.94 12.15
C TYR A 80 8.09 -14.04 12.67
N ILE A 81 7.77 -12.97 13.42
CA ILE A 81 8.76 -12.02 13.91
C ILE A 81 8.67 -11.76 15.42
N VAL A 82 7.49 -11.90 16.04
CA VAL A 82 7.31 -11.77 17.49
C VAL A 82 6.75 -13.06 18.08
N LYS A 83 7.38 -13.54 19.14
CA LYS A 83 6.99 -14.82 19.79
C LYS A 83 5.95 -14.65 20.91
N TYR A 84 6.05 -13.57 21.69
CA TYR A 84 5.30 -13.43 22.95
C TYR A 84 4.44 -12.17 23.03
N ASN A 85 4.72 -11.16 22.21
CA ASN A 85 4.03 -9.89 22.25
C ASN A 85 3.22 -9.68 20.97
N SER A 86 2.08 -9.01 21.07
CA SER A 86 1.31 -8.60 19.90
C SER A 86 1.71 -7.19 19.45
N ILE A 87 1.83 -7.02 18.14
CA ILE A 87 2.02 -5.72 17.51
C ILE A 87 0.76 -4.87 17.72
N ARG A 88 0.94 -3.65 18.24
CA ARG A 88 -0.17 -2.74 18.58
C ARG A 88 -0.57 -1.87 17.40
N THR A 89 0.32 -0.98 16.98
CA THR A 89 0.07 0.04 15.95
C THR A 89 1.34 0.39 15.20
N ILE A 90 1.28 1.41 14.36
CA ILE A 90 2.45 2.02 13.70
C ILE A 90 2.81 3.30 14.45
N SER A 91 4.09 3.45 14.78
CA SER A 91 4.65 4.66 15.37
C SER A 91 5.27 5.52 14.28
N PHE A 92 4.92 6.80 14.31
CA PHE A 92 5.49 7.84 13.45
C PHE A 92 6.54 8.67 14.19
N ASP A 93 6.96 8.24 15.37
CA ASP A 93 7.99 8.89 16.14
C ASP A 93 9.38 8.59 15.52
N GLU A 94 10.04 9.62 15.04
CA GLU A 94 11.37 9.54 14.43
C GLU A 94 12.51 9.55 15.48
N SER A 95 12.20 9.75 16.77
CA SER A 95 13.19 9.80 17.86
C SER A 95 13.91 8.46 18.10
N TYR A 96 13.38 7.37 17.58
CA TYR A 96 13.95 6.02 17.73
C TYR A 96 15.27 5.78 16.97
N GLY A 97 15.82 6.79 16.29
CA GLY A 97 17.12 6.72 15.61
C GLY A 97 17.21 5.74 14.44
N GLN A 98 18.41 5.61 13.89
CA GLN A 98 18.66 4.68 12.78
C GLN A 98 18.77 3.25 13.31
N VAL A 99 17.93 2.36 12.82
CA VAL A 99 17.94 0.93 13.18
C VAL A 99 18.45 0.01 12.05
N ASN A 100 18.99 0.60 11.00
CA ASN A 100 19.47 -0.11 9.81
C ASN A 100 20.67 -1.04 10.08
N TYR A 101 21.31 -0.91 11.25
CA TYR A 101 22.38 -1.81 11.68
C TYR A 101 21.85 -3.20 12.12
N TYR A 102 20.55 -3.34 12.42
CA TYR A 102 19.99 -4.67 12.64
C TYR A 102 19.71 -5.36 11.29
N PRO A 103 20.07 -6.64 11.15
CA PRO A 103 19.78 -7.37 9.93
C PRO A 103 18.29 -7.54 9.68
N ALA A 104 17.91 -7.79 8.42
CA ALA A 104 16.55 -8.17 8.09
C ALA A 104 16.13 -9.41 8.90
N GLY A 105 14.88 -9.42 9.39
CA GLY A 105 14.37 -10.48 10.26
C GLY A 105 14.63 -10.30 11.75
N ASN A 106 15.48 -9.38 12.14
CA ASN A 106 15.62 -9.01 13.54
C ASN A 106 14.44 -8.08 13.94
N TYR A 107 13.63 -8.48 14.94
CA TYR A 107 12.47 -7.71 15.36
C TYR A 107 12.80 -6.26 15.78
N ARG A 108 13.99 -6.03 16.35
CA ARG A 108 14.46 -4.69 16.78
C ARG A 108 14.60 -3.69 15.62
N ARG A 109 14.78 -4.20 14.39
CA ARG A 109 14.78 -3.37 13.19
C ARG A 109 13.42 -2.73 12.95
N TYR A 110 12.36 -3.45 13.22
CA TYR A 110 10.99 -3.09 12.83
C TYR A 110 10.15 -2.58 13.97
N ILE A 111 10.39 -3.05 15.21
CA ILE A 111 9.47 -2.91 16.33
C ILE A 111 10.11 -2.11 17.45
N THR A 112 9.36 -1.18 18.03
CA THR A 112 9.75 -0.36 19.19
C THR A 112 9.59 -1.15 20.49
N ASN A 113 10.09 -0.61 21.61
CA ASN A 113 9.93 -1.22 22.92
C ASN A 113 8.45 -1.31 23.36
N GLU A 114 7.57 -0.44 22.83
CA GLU A 114 6.13 -0.42 23.08
C GLU A 114 5.35 -1.38 22.17
N ASN A 115 6.04 -2.23 21.41
CA ASN A 115 5.46 -3.13 20.42
C ASN A 115 4.72 -2.42 19.26
N ASN A 116 5.17 -1.24 18.89
CA ASN A 116 4.70 -0.53 17.71
C ASN A 116 5.66 -0.76 16.53
N ILE A 117 5.14 -0.77 15.31
CA ILE A 117 5.96 -0.83 14.10
C ILE A 117 6.49 0.58 13.82
N ARG A 118 7.78 0.70 13.49
CA ARG A 118 8.34 1.94 12.96
C ARG A 118 7.77 2.21 11.58
N SER A 119 7.17 3.39 11.36
CA SER A 119 6.49 3.72 10.10
C SER A 119 7.41 3.54 8.88
N ASN A 120 8.67 3.99 8.98
CA ASN A 120 9.66 3.89 7.92
C ASN A 120 10.14 2.45 7.63
N GLN A 121 9.77 1.48 8.44
CA GLN A 121 10.11 0.06 8.28
C GLN A 121 8.88 -0.83 7.99
N ALA A 122 7.69 -0.25 7.96
CA ALA A 122 6.44 -1.02 7.84
C ALA A 122 6.37 -1.82 6.51
N SER A 123 6.72 -1.18 5.40
CA SER A 123 6.71 -1.84 4.08
C SER A 123 7.81 -2.88 3.93
N GLU A 124 9.00 -2.63 4.51
CA GLU A 124 10.06 -3.63 4.57
C GLU A 124 9.62 -4.85 5.38
N LEU A 125 8.95 -4.64 6.52
CA LEU A 125 8.43 -5.73 7.34
C LEU A 125 7.35 -6.53 6.59
N ALA A 126 6.42 -5.86 5.91
CA ALA A 126 5.39 -6.55 5.12
C ALA A 126 6.00 -7.40 4.00
N TYR A 127 7.00 -6.86 3.30
CA TYR A 127 7.77 -7.58 2.28
C TYR A 127 8.48 -8.80 2.89
N TYR A 128 9.21 -8.61 4.00
CA TYR A 128 9.90 -9.68 4.71
C TYR A 128 8.95 -10.79 5.18
N LEU A 129 7.79 -10.43 5.74
CA LEU A 129 6.79 -11.41 6.19
C LEU A 129 6.20 -12.19 5.02
N ASN A 130 5.99 -11.57 3.86
CA ASN A 130 5.56 -12.29 2.67
C ASN A 130 6.61 -13.31 2.22
N ASP A 131 7.86 -12.91 2.15
CA ASP A 131 8.98 -13.78 1.79
C ASP A 131 9.13 -14.94 2.78
N THR A 132 9.24 -14.66 4.07
CA THR A 132 9.44 -15.67 5.13
C THR A 132 8.25 -16.62 5.26
N SER A 133 7.05 -16.17 4.93
CA SER A 133 5.84 -17.02 4.93
C SER A 133 5.61 -17.76 3.61
N ASN A 134 6.55 -17.74 2.68
CA ASN A 134 6.42 -18.33 1.34
C ASN A 134 5.20 -17.78 0.58
N GLY A 135 5.02 -16.45 0.55
CA GLY A 135 3.99 -15.76 -0.23
C GLY A 135 2.59 -15.74 0.41
N LYS A 136 2.44 -16.21 1.66
CA LYS A 136 1.11 -16.30 2.30
C LYS A 136 0.41 -14.95 2.47
N VAL A 137 1.16 -13.85 2.63
CA VAL A 137 0.57 -12.51 2.71
C VAL A 137 -0.19 -12.20 1.42
N ILE A 138 0.45 -12.38 0.28
CA ILE A 138 -0.16 -12.14 -1.03
C ILE A 138 -1.29 -13.14 -1.31
N SER A 139 -1.08 -14.43 -1.06
CA SER A 139 -2.11 -15.45 -1.26
C SER A 139 -3.40 -15.13 -0.49
N ARG A 140 -3.28 -14.66 0.76
CA ARG A 140 -4.46 -14.23 1.53
C ARG A 140 -5.13 -12.99 0.93
N LEU A 141 -4.36 -12.03 0.43
CA LEU A 141 -4.94 -10.87 -0.25
C LEU A 141 -5.71 -11.29 -1.50
N GLU A 142 -5.20 -12.23 -2.29
CA GLU A 142 -5.86 -12.81 -3.47
C GLU A 142 -7.17 -13.55 -3.13
N GLU A 143 -7.23 -14.18 -1.97
CA GLU A 143 -8.47 -14.82 -1.49
C GLU A 143 -9.55 -13.81 -1.11
N VAL A 144 -9.17 -12.69 -0.47
CA VAL A 144 -10.09 -11.69 0.08
C VAL A 144 -10.50 -10.65 -0.95
N TYR A 145 -9.57 -10.24 -1.81
CA TYR A 145 -9.75 -9.12 -2.74
C TYR A 145 -9.67 -9.58 -4.19
N SER A 146 -10.50 -8.95 -5.06
CA SER A 146 -10.35 -9.06 -6.51
C SER A 146 -9.45 -7.95 -7.06
N TYR A 147 -9.57 -6.75 -6.48
CA TYR A 147 -8.80 -5.57 -6.90
C TYR A 147 -8.22 -4.83 -5.69
N ILE A 148 -7.03 -4.29 -5.89
CA ILE A 148 -6.40 -3.29 -5.02
C ILE A 148 -6.17 -2.03 -5.86
N TYR A 149 -6.73 -0.91 -5.40
CA TYR A 149 -6.56 0.42 -5.96
C TYR A 149 -5.64 1.20 -5.04
N ILE A 150 -4.61 1.85 -5.60
CA ILE A 150 -3.69 2.70 -4.84
C ILE A 150 -3.72 4.09 -5.44
N ASP A 151 -4.23 5.04 -4.67
CA ASP A 151 -4.24 6.46 -5.03
C ASP A 151 -2.96 7.15 -4.52
N GLU A 152 -2.56 8.22 -5.19
CA GLU A 152 -1.39 9.03 -4.88
C GLU A 152 -0.08 8.21 -4.85
N VAL A 153 0.13 7.32 -5.83
CA VAL A 153 1.32 6.45 -5.87
C VAL A 153 2.64 7.20 -5.95
N GLN A 154 2.63 8.48 -6.33
CA GLN A 154 3.84 9.32 -6.33
C GLN A 154 4.38 9.61 -4.92
N ASP A 155 3.61 9.39 -3.88
CA ASP A 155 4.04 9.53 -2.49
C ASP A 155 4.76 8.28 -1.94
N LEU A 156 4.70 7.18 -2.67
CA LEU A 156 5.39 5.93 -2.32
C LEU A 156 6.89 6.03 -2.54
N SER A 157 7.66 5.44 -1.66
CA SER A 157 9.13 5.46 -1.73
C SER A 157 9.78 4.25 -1.05
N GLY A 158 11.06 4.04 -1.31
CA GLY A 158 11.84 3.00 -0.63
C GLY A 158 11.25 1.60 -0.79
N TRP A 159 10.95 0.95 0.32
CA TRP A 159 10.39 -0.40 0.37
C TRP A 159 8.91 -0.48 -0.05
N ASP A 160 8.18 0.66 -0.06
CA ASP A 160 6.81 0.71 -0.58
C ASP A 160 6.79 0.22 -2.03
N LEU A 161 7.78 0.64 -2.83
CA LEU A 161 7.90 0.27 -4.24
C LEU A 161 8.11 -1.24 -4.43
N ASN A 162 8.92 -1.85 -3.56
CA ASN A 162 9.12 -3.30 -3.60
C ASN A 162 7.84 -4.06 -3.23
N PHE A 163 7.07 -3.55 -2.28
CA PHE A 163 5.82 -4.19 -1.90
C PHE A 163 4.75 -4.03 -2.99
N VAL A 164 4.67 -2.85 -3.65
CA VAL A 164 3.79 -2.66 -4.81
C VAL A 164 4.21 -3.57 -5.98
N ASP A 165 5.51 -3.74 -6.25
CA ASP A 165 6.00 -4.69 -7.24
C ASP A 165 5.53 -6.12 -6.92
N THR A 166 5.57 -6.52 -5.64
CA THR A 166 5.02 -7.83 -5.22
C THR A 166 3.51 -7.94 -5.48
N LEU A 167 2.74 -6.87 -5.24
CA LEU A 167 1.31 -6.82 -5.58
C LEU A 167 1.09 -6.91 -7.10
N LEU A 168 1.89 -6.20 -7.89
CA LEU A 168 1.84 -6.26 -9.36
C LEU A 168 2.19 -7.66 -9.90
N SER A 169 3.00 -8.44 -9.19
CA SER A 169 3.37 -9.81 -9.55
C SER A 169 2.32 -10.86 -9.17
N SER A 170 1.27 -10.47 -8.43
CA SER A 170 0.20 -11.36 -7.94
C SER A 170 -0.93 -11.56 -8.96
N ASN A 171 -1.90 -12.41 -8.65
CA ASN A 171 -3.13 -12.57 -9.43
C ASN A 171 -4.21 -11.50 -9.13
N LEU A 172 -3.94 -10.52 -8.27
CA LEU A 172 -4.85 -9.40 -8.00
C LEU A 172 -4.98 -8.49 -9.21
N GLY A 173 -6.15 -7.89 -9.42
CA GLY A 173 -6.24 -6.67 -10.20
C GLY A 173 -5.59 -5.52 -9.43
N VAL A 174 -4.64 -4.82 -10.04
CA VAL A 174 -3.97 -3.69 -9.40
C VAL A 174 -4.15 -2.44 -10.24
N TYR A 175 -4.69 -1.40 -9.63
CA TYR A 175 -4.98 -0.13 -10.29
C TYR A 175 -4.29 1.01 -9.54
N LEU A 176 -3.26 1.56 -10.18
CA LEU A 176 -2.43 2.63 -9.63
C LEU A 176 -2.86 3.97 -10.20
N VAL A 177 -2.96 4.99 -9.36
CA VAL A 177 -3.27 6.37 -9.77
C VAL A 177 -2.24 7.33 -9.19
N GLY A 178 -1.68 8.19 -10.02
CA GLY A 178 -0.67 9.16 -9.58
C GLY A 178 -0.62 10.45 -10.42
N ASP A 179 -0.04 11.48 -9.78
CA ASP A 179 0.22 12.78 -10.40
C ASP A 179 1.73 13.06 -10.41
N PRO A 180 2.37 13.13 -11.60
CA PRO A 180 3.82 13.35 -11.69
C PRO A 180 4.25 14.74 -11.18
N LYS A 181 3.31 15.69 -11.07
CA LYS A 181 3.60 17.08 -10.66
C LYS A 181 3.46 17.30 -9.15
N GLN A 182 2.85 16.36 -8.39
CA GLN A 182 2.53 16.51 -6.97
C GLN A 182 3.43 15.68 -6.04
N SER A 183 4.62 15.30 -6.43
CA SER A 183 5.56 14.60 -5.54
C SER A 183 5.99 15.53 -4.38
N THR A 184 5.18 15.63 -3.33
CA THR A 184 5.38 16.57 -2.21
C THR A 184 5.85 15.91 -0.92
N TYR A 185 5.70 14.60 -0.75
CA TYR A 185 6.09 13.89 0.47
C TYR A 185 7.01 12.71 0.18
N LYS A 186 8.10 12.59 0.95
CA LYS A 186 8.89 11.36 0.99
C LYS A 186 8.42 10.52 2.17
N THR A 187 7.81 9.40 1.89
CA THR A 187 7.18 8.52 2.88
C THR A 187 8.17 7.63 3.61
N ASN A 188 9.39 7.50 3.08
CA ASN A 188 10.40 6.61 3.64
C ASN A 188 11.80 7.22 3.50
N THR A 189 12.58 7.19 4.58
CA THR A 189 13.99 7.62 4.61
C THR A 189 14.97 6.53 4.13
N SER A 190 14.46 5.39 3.67
CA SER A 190 15.27 4.28 3.14
C SER A 190 16.16 4.75 2.00
N THR A 191 17.40 4.24 1.96
CA THR A 191 18.32 4.45 0.85
C THR A 191 17.92 3.67 -0.41
N LYS A 192 17.02 2.70 -0.28
CA LYS A 192 16.52 1.88 -1.38
C LYS A 192 15.63 2.70 -2.28
N ASN A 193 15.80 2.57 -3.58
CA ASN A 193 15.02 3.29 -4.58
C ASN A 193 15.09 4.84 -4.52
N LYS A 194 16.12 5.42 -3.88
CA LYS A 194 16.27 6.89 -3.71
C LYS A 194 16.15 7.71 -5.00
N ASN A 195 16.49 7.10 -6.14
CA ASN A 195 16.47 7.77 -7.45
C ASN A 195 15.12 7.68 -8.15
N LYS A 196 14.12 7.01 -7.55
CA LYS A 196 12.78 6.83 -8.10
C LYS A 196 11.83 7.81 -7.40
N SER A 197 11.71 9.02 -7.95
CA SER A 197 10.75 10.03 -7.46
C SER A 197 10.16 10.81 -8.62
N GLY A 198 8.97 11.38 -8.47
CA GLY A 198 8.29 12.14 -9.51
C GLY A 198 8.09 11.33 -10.79
N ARG A 199 8.52 11.88 -11.94
CA ARG A 199 8.36 11.25 -13.24
C ARG A 199 9.06 9.88 -13.34
N LYS A 200 10.26 9.74 -12.78
CA LYS A 200 11.01 8.46 -12.79
C LYS A 200 10.30 7.35 -12.01
N LEU A 201 9.50 7.69 -11.02
CA LEU A 201 8.69 6.72 -10.29
C LEU A 201 7.55 6.17 -11.14
N LEU A 202 6.91 7.05 -11.92
CA LEU A 202 5.83 6.62 -12.80
C LEU A 202 6.37 5.81 -13.99
N GLU A 203 7.50 6.20 -14.57
CA GLU A 203 8.23 5.42 -15.59
C GLU A 203 8.56 4.02 -15.03
N PHE A 204 9.06 3.91 -13.80
CA PHE A 204 9.29 2.64 -13.15
C PHE A 204 8.02 1.76 -13.04
N PHE A 205 6.87 2.33 -12.73
CA PHE A 205 5.63 1.55 -12.67
C PHE A 205 5.12 1.17 -14.06
N VAL A 206 5.35 1.99 -15.09
CA VAL A 206 5.07 1.61 -16.49
C VAL A 206 5.89 0.38 -16.86
N ASP A 207 7.21 0.45 -16.68
CA ASP A 207 8.12 -0.66 -17.00
C ASP A 207 7.69 -1.96 -16.26
N LEU A 208 7.38 -1.87 -14.96
CA LEU A 208 6.93 -3.02 -14.18
C LEU A 208 5.61 -3.63 -14.68
N ILE A 209 4.69 -2.81 -15.15
CA ILE A 209 3.40 -3.28 -15.65
C ILE A 209 3.59 -3.94 -17.02
N ASP A 210 4.40 -3.35 -17.89
CA ASP A 210 4.69 -3.90 -19.23
C ASP A 210 5.42 -5.23 -19.14
N GLU A 211 6.33 -5.41 -18.18
CA GLU A 211 7.02 -6.68 -17.92
C GLU A 211 6.10 -7.80 -17.41
N LYS A 212 4.91 -7.46 -16.88
CA LYS A 212 4.00 -8.42 -16.20
C LYS A 212 2.68 -8.64 -16.94
N GLN A 213 2.51 -8.03 -18.11
CA GLN A 213 1.39 -8.29 -19.03
C GLN A 213 1.73 -9.41 -20.02
#